data_6a2ab909bed0478db608ad7b96d6b3b2
#
_entry.id   6a2ab909bed0478db608ad7b96d6b3b2
#
_cell.length_a   1.000
_cell.length_b   1.000
_cell.length_c   1.000
_cell.angle_alpha   90.00
_cell.angle_beta   90.00
_cell.angle_gamma   90.00
#
_symmetry.space_group_name_H-M   'P 1'
#
loop_
_entity.id
_entity.type
_entity.pdbx_description
1 polymer ?
#
loop_
_entity_poly.entity_id
_entity_poly.type
_entity_poly.pdbx_seq_one_letter_code
_entity_poly.pdbx_strand_id
1 'polypeptide(L)'
;ADKEGMIYVPPFDDYEVLCGQGTIGLEILEDVPNVTDVVVPLGGGGLGAGVALAIKTFKPEVRVIGAIPEGSPAWKNSLAAGRVVAADQVRTSAEGVAVKRPGDLTFALLNEFLDDLVTVTERDINEMILLMLEKHKLVVEAAGAVSLAALEHLNLRSRKFAEAQGPHVVVPILSGGNEDTVSISAVIQKGMIARGRIMNFE
;
A
#
# COMPACT_ATOMS: atom_id res chain seq x y z
N ALA A 1 -28.54 -2.60 -5.63
CA ALA A 1 -28.28 -2.84 -7.07
C ALA A 1 -29.39 -3.68 -7.68
N ASP A 2 -29.63 -4.91 -7.23
CA ASP A 2 -30.55 -5.87 -7.88
C ASP A 2 -32.01 -5.35 -7.97
N LYS A 3 -32.50 -4.61 -6.98
CA LYS A 3 -33.87 -4.05 -6.97
C LYS A 3 -34.08 -2.91 -7.96
N GLU A 4 -33.03 -2.29 -8.45
CA GLU A 4 -33.07 -1.12 -9.34
C GLU A 4 -32.43 -1.42 -10.71
N GLY A 5 -32.07 -2.67 -10.97
CA GLY A 5 -31.44 -3.08 -12.24
C GLY A 5 -30.03 -2.49 -12.44
N MET A 6 -29.40 -2.00 -11.39
CA MET A 6 -28.02 -1.48 -11.46
C MET A 6 -27.00 -2.60 -11.39
N ILE A 7 -25.91 -2.44 -12.13
CA ILE A 7 -24.77 -3.35 -12.09
C ILE A 7 -23.88 -2.94 -10.91
N TYR A 8 -23.58 -3.90 -10.03
CA TYR A 8 -22.58 -3.71 -8.98
C TYR A 8 -21.19 -3.99 -9.54
N VAL A 9 -20.29 -3.02 -9.44
CA VAL A 9 -18.88 -3.19 -9.76
C VAL A 9 -18.11 -3.35 -8.46
N PRO A 10 -17.49 -4.52 -8.19
CA PRO A 10 -16.67 -4.72 -6.99
C PRO A 10 -15.49 -3.76 -6.94
N PRO A 11 -15.11 -3.23 -5.76
CA PRO A 11 -14.02 -2.25 -5.68
C PRO A 11 -12.62 -2.87 -5.84
N PHE A 12 -12.47 -4.18 -5.68
CA PHE A 12 -11.16 -4.85 -5.73
C PHE A 12 -11.17 -6.33 -6.14
N ASP A 13 -12.20 -7.11 -5.81
CA ASP A 13 -12.18 -8.57 -6.04
C ASP A 13 -12.88 -8.93 -7.35
N ASP A 14 -12.37 -8.39 -8.43
CA ASP A 14 -12.90 -8.54 -9.77
C ASP A 14 -11.78 -8.51 -10.80
N TYR A 15 -11.84 -9.38 -11.81
CA TYR A 15 -10.78 -9.53 -12.80
C TYR A 15 -10.59 -8.28 -13.67
N GLU A 16 -11.67 -7.64 -14.11
CA GLU A 16 -11.60 -6.44 -14.95
C GLU A 16 -10.99 -5.25 -14.17
N VAL A 17 -11.40 -5.13 -12.90
CA VAL A 17 -10.82 -4.12 -11.99
C VAL A 17 -9.34 -4.36 -11.78
N LEU A 18 -8.92 -5.60 -11.55
CA LEU A 18 -7.51 -5.99 -11.43
C LEU A 18 -6.70 -5.65 -12.67
N CYS A 19 -7.23 -5.94 -13.87
CA CYS A 19 -6.58 -5.59 -15.14
C CYS A 19 -6.36 -4.08 -15.26
N GLY A 20 -7.35 -3.27 -14.87
CA GLY A 20 -7.23 -1.82 -14.83
C GLY A 20 -6.11 -1.35 -13.89
N GLN A 21 -6.01 -1.91 -12.69
CA GLN A 21 -4.95 -1.59 -11.74
C GLN A 21 -3.55 -2.04 -12.23
N GLY A 22 -3.49 -3.11 -13.01
CA GLY A 22 -2.25 -3.63 -13.58
C GLY A 22 -1.53 -2.66 -14.51
N THR A 23 -2.24 -1.70 -15.11
CA THR A 23 -1.63 -0.66 -15.97
C THR A 23 -0.56 0.15 -15.24
N ILE A 24 -0.71 0.36 -13.92
CA ILE A 24 0.29 1.02 -13.09
C ILE A 24 1.62 0.23 -13.12
N GLY A 25 1.54 -1.09 -13.02
CA GLY A 25 2.73 -1.94 -13.11
C GLY A 25 3.44 -1.82 -14.46
N LEU A 26 2.68 -1.72 -15.56
CA LEU A 26 3.24 -1.53 -16.91
C LEU A 26 3.93 -0.17 -17.03
N GLU A 27 3.29 0.90 -16.58
CA GLU A 27 3.85 2.25 -16.59
C GLU A 27 5.14 2.33 -15.74
N ILE A 28 5.18 1.70 -14.55
CA ILE A 28 6.40 1.62 -13.74
C ILE A 28 7.54 0.95 -14.51
N LEU A 29 7.27 -0.16 -15.20
CA LEU A 29 8.30 -0.87 -15.96
C LEU A 29 8.81 -0.09 -17.18
N GLU A 30 7.95 0.76 -17.76
CA GLU A 30 8.30 1.64 -18.87
C GLU A 30 9.12 2.85 -18.38
N ASP A 31 8.65 3.55 -17.35
CA ASP A 31 9.25 4.79 -16.87
C ASP A 31 10.53 4.55 -16.03
N VAL A 32 10.61 3.41 -15.34
CA VAL A 32 11.74 3.04 -14.47
C VAL A 32 12.28 1.66 -14.87
N PRO A 33 12.98 1.57 -16.02
CA PRO A 33 13.42 0.27 -16.58
C PRO A 33 14.36 -0.53 -15.67
N ASN A 34 15.03 0.15 -14.73
CA ASN A 34 15.95 -0.45 -13.75
C ASN A 34 15.33 -0.61 -12.37
N VAL A 35 13.99 -0.57 -12.23
CA VAL A 35 13.29 -0.82 -10.96
C VAL A 35 13.67 -2.20 -10.42
N THR A 36 13.93 -2.26 -9.13
CA THR A 36 14.22 -3.52 -8.41
C THR A 36 13.12 -3.91 -7.44
N ASP A 37 12.42 -2.93 -6.89
CA ASP A 37 11.41 -3.13 -5.86
C ASP A 37 10.23 -2.19 -6.08
N VAL A 38 9.02 -2.72 -6.00
CA VAL A 38 7.78 -1.90 -6.01
C VAL A 38 7.04 -2.13 -4.72
N VAL A 39 6.69 -1.04 -4.03
CA VAL A 39 5.94 -1.09 -2.78
C VAL A 39 4.51 -0.62 -3.01
N VAL A 40 3.54 -1.46 -2.67
CA VAL A 40 2.12 -1.21 -2.93
C VAL A 40 1.29 -1.33 -1.66
N PRO A 41 0.37 -0.39 -1.38
CA PRO A 41 -0.51 -0.50 -0.22
C PRO A 41 -1.57 -1.57 -0.45
N LEU A 42 -1.88 -2.37 0.59
CA LEU A 42 -2.84 -3.46 0.53
C LEU A 42 -4.05 -3.21 1.45
N GLY A 43 -5.18 -2.94 0.83
CA GLY A 43 -6.51 -3.02 1.45
C GLY A 43 -7.22 -4.32 1.04
N GLY A 44 -8.18 -4.26 0.13
CA GLY A 44 -8.83 -5.44 -0.46
C GLY A 44 -7.92 -6.26 -1.38
N GLY A 45 -6.82 -5.67 -1.83
CA GLY A 45 -5.77 -6.31 -2.63
C GLY A 45 -5.84 -6.04 -4.13
N GLY A 46 -6.86 -5.34 -4.64
CA GLY A 46 -7.05 -5.12 -6.07
C GLY A 46 -5.87 -4.44 -6.74
N LEU A 47 -5.44 -3.29 -6.19
CA LEU A 47 -4.27 -2.57 -6.68
C LEU A 47 -3.01 -3.45 -6.64
N GLY A 48 -2.72 -4.05 -5.49
CA GLY A 48 -1.53 -4.89 -5.31
C GLY A 48 -1.49 -6.09 -6.24
N ALA A 49 -2.62 -6.78 -6.40
CA ALA A 49 -2.72 -7.95 -7.26
C ALA A 49 -2.57 -7.60 -8.74
N GLY A 50 -3.18 -6.51 -9.21
CA GLY A 50 -3.01 -6.03 -10.58
C GLY A 50 -1.57 -5.64 -10.89
N VAL A 51 -0.96 -4.83 -10.01
CA VAL A 51 0.44 -4.41 -10.14
C VAL A 51 1.39 -5.62 -10.11
N ALA A 52 1.20 -6.54 -9.15
CA ALA A 52 2.03 -7.72 -9.02
C ALA A 52 1.93 -8.62 -10.26
N LEU A 53 0.73 -8.87 -10.75
CA LEU A 53 0.52 -9.67 -11.96
C LEU A 53 1.24 -9.06 -13.16
N ALA A 54 1.10 -7.76 -13.39
CA ALA A 54 1.76 -7.07 -14.49
C ALA A 54 3.29 -7.15 -14.36
N ILE A 55 3.84 -6.80 -13.20
CA ILE A 55 5.29 -6.82 -12.97
C ILE A 55 5.84 -8.23 -13.11
N LYS A 56 5.26 -9.23 -12.45
CA LYS A 56 5.76 -10.61 -12.50
C LYS A 56 5.65 -11.27 -13.87
N THR A 57 4.72 -10.79 -14.70
CA THR A 57 4.60 -11.26 -16.10
C THR A 57 5.77 -10.79 -16.96
N PHE A 58 6.21 -9.55 -16.82
CA PHE A 58 7.23 -8.95 -17.70
C PHE A 58 8.64 -8.90 -17.10
N LYS A 59 8.75 -8.75 -15.77
CA LYS A 59 10.01 -8.72 -15.02
C LYS A 59 9.88 -9.47 -13.69
N PRO A 60 9.88 -10.81 -13.71
CA PRO A 60 9.67 -11.63 -12.50
C PRO A 60 10.74 -11.42 -11.42
N GLU A 61 11.91 -10.88 -11.78
CA GLU A 61 12.98 -10.54 -10.87
C GLU A 61 12.69 -9.31 -10.01
N VAL A 62 11.80 -8.41 -10.43
CA VAL A 62 11.40 -7.23 -9.65
C VAL A 62 10.54 -7.66 -8.47
N ARG A 63 10.93 -7.26 -7.26
CA ARG A 63 10.15 -7.57 -6.06
C ARG A 63 8.91 -6.70 -5.97
N VAL A 64 7.81 -7.33 -5.59
CA VAL A 64 6.57 -6.63 -5.22
C VAL A 64 6.35 -6.80 -3.73
N ILE A 65 6.34 -5.71 -3.00
CA ILE A 65 6.26 -5.65 -1.55
C ILE A 65 4.94 -5.02 -1.15
N GLY A 66 4.13 -5.77 -0.42
CA GLY A 66 2.90 -5.25 0.16
C GLY A 66 3.17 -4.41 1.39
N ALA A 67 2.42 -3.33 1.58
CA ALA A 67 2.47 -2.50 2.77
C ALA A 67 1.08 -2.41 3.41
N ILE A 68 1.02 -2.62 4.73
CA ILE A 68 -0.23 -2.55 5.51
C ILE A 68 -0.03 -1.76 6.79
N PRO A 69 -1.05 -1.03 7.28
CA PRO A 69 -1.05 -0.52 8.64
C PRO A 69 -1.09 -1.67 9.67
N GLU A 70 -0.41 -1.52 10.80
CA GLU A 70 -0.44 -2.51 11.89
C GLU A 70 -1.87 -2.75 12.41
N GLY A 71 -2.69 -1.71 12.37
CA GLY A 71 -4.11 -1.78 12.75
C GLY A 71 -5.02 -2.44 11.70
N SER A 72 -4.50 -2.88 10.53
CA SER A 72 -5.26 -3.59 9.49
C SER A 72 -4.59 -4.94 9.16
N PRO A 73 -4.62 -5.94 10.06
CA PRO A 73 -3.78 -7.14 9.99
C PRO A 73 -4.30 -8.25 9.07
N ALA A 74 -5.40 -8.03 8.32
CA ALA A 74 -6.06 -9.08 7.54
C ALA A 74 -5.12 -9.79 6.55
N TRP A 75 -4.26 -9.05 5.84
CA TRP A 75 -3.26 -9.61 4.93
C TRP A 75 -2.19 -10.44 5.65
N LYS A 76 -1.65 -9.92 6.75
CA LYS A 76 -0.67 -10.64 7.57
C LYS A 76 -1.22 -11.98 8.07
N ASN A 77 -2.46 -11.97 8.58
CA ASN A 77 -3.13 -13.16 9.07
C ASN A 77 -3.41 -14.15 7.94
N SER A 78 -3.84 -13.67 6.78
CA SER A 78 -4.20 -14.50 5.62
C SER A 78 -2.96 -15.19 5.03
N LEU A 79 -1.87 -14.44 4.81
CA LEU A 79 -0.62 -15.02 4.30
C LEU A 79 -0.02 -16.04 5.27
N ALA A 80 -0.04 -15.76 6.58
CA ALA A 80 0.42 -16.70 7.59
C ALA A 80 -0.42 -17.99 7.64
N ALA A 81 -1.73 -17.90 7.36
CA ALA A 81 -2.64 -19.04 7.34
C ALA A 81 -2.69 -19.77 5.98
N GLY A 82 -2.09 -19.24 4.92
CA GLY A 82 -2.21 -19.75 3.55
C GLY A 82 -3.63 -19.74 2.99
N ARG A 83 -4.53 -18.93 3.56
CA ARG A 83 -5.93 -18.79 3.16
C ARG A 83 -6.47 -17.45 3.63
N VAL A 84 -7.55 -16.99 3.01
CA VAL A 84 -8.22 -15.75 3.42
C VAL A 84 -8.74 -15.87 4.86
N VAL A 85 -8.32 -14.94 5.71
CA VAL A 85 -8.74 -14.81 7.12
C VAL A 85 -9.19 -13.38 7.36
N ALA A 86 -10.40 -13.23 7.88
CA ALA A 86 -10.90 -11.91 8.28
C ALA A 86 -10.23 -11.46 9.59
N ALA A 87 -9.95 -10.17 9.70
CA ALA A 87 -9.54 -9.55 10.95
C ALA A 87 -10.77 -9.27 11.83
N ASP A 88 -10.67 -9.52 13.13
CA ASP A 88 -11.74 -9.22 14.08
C ASP A 88 -12.01 -7.71 14.16
N GLN A 89 -10.94 -6.93 14.19
CA GLN A 89 -10.98 -5.48 14.25
C GLN A 89 -9.99 -4.85 13.28
N VAL A 90 -10.35 -3.68 12.77
CA VAL A 90 -9.47 -2.81 11.99
C VAL A 90 -9.48 -1.43 12.65
N ARG A 91 -8.30 -0.88 12.92
CA ARG A 91 -8.10 0.42 13.56
C ARG A 91 -6.94 1.13 12.90
N THR A 92 -7.24 1.94 11.89
CA THR A 92 -6.24 2.75 11.20
C THR A 92 -6.89 4.01 10.65
N SER A 93 -6.13 5.10 10.54
CA SER A 93 -6.53 6.31 9.83
C SER A 93 -6.49 6.13 8.31
N ALA A 94 -5.81 5.11 7.81
CA ALA A 94 -5.72 4.79 6.40
C ALA A 94 -6.99 4.07 5.91
N GLU A 95 -8.10 4.81 5.79
CA GLU A 95 -9.44 4.26 5.49
C GLU A 95 -9.49 3.47 4.19
N GLY A 96 -8.80 3.93 3.14
CA GLY A 96 -8.76 3.24 1.84
C GLY A 96 -8.14 1.83 1.88
N VAL A 97 -7.38 1.50 2.95
CA VAL A 97 -6.82 0.17 3.20
C VAL A 97 -7.36 -0.49 4.47
N ALA A 98 -8.36 0.11 5.12
CA ALA A 98 -9.00 -0.40 6.33
C ALA A 98 -9.99 -1.54 6.01
N VAL A 99 -9.51 -2.64 5.45
CA VAL A 99 -10.34 -3.75 4.98
C VAL A 99 -10.22 -4.95 5.91
N LYS A 100 -11.37 -5.45 6.39
CA LYS A 100 -11.39 -6.59 7.32
C LYS A 100 -10.99 -7.92 6.67
N ARG A 101 -11.18 -8.07 5.37
CA ARG A 101 -10.98 -9.33 4.67
C ARG A 101 -10.42 -9.06 3.26
N PRO A 102 -9.28 -9.68 2.87
CA PRO A 102 -8.84 -9.70 1.48
C PRO A 102 -9.89 -10.31 0.55
N GLY A 103 -9.85 -9.95 -0.73
CA GLY A 103 -10.64 -10.67 -1.74
C GLY A 103 -10.11 -12.09 -1.96
N ASP A 104 -10.94 -12.97 -2.48
CA ASP A 104 -10.52 -14.36 -2.75
C ASP A 104 -9.61 -14.42 -3.98
N LEU A 105 -9.95 -13.71 -5.05
CA LEU A 105 -9.14 -13.60 -6.26
C LEU A 105 -7.83 -12.84 -5.97
N THR A 106 -7.92 -11.70 -5.26
CA THR A 106 -6.75 -10.91 -4.93
C THR A 106 -5.78 -11.66 -4.02
N PHE A 107 -6.31 -12.46 -3.09
CA PHE A 107 -5.48 -13.32 -2.23
C PHE A 107 -4.76 -14.40 -3.04
N ALA A 108 -5.45 -15.08 -3.95
CA ALA A 108 -4.84 -16.13 -4.77
C ALA A 108 -3.63 -15.58 -5.55
N LEU A 109 -3.78 -14.41 -6.16
CA LEU A 109 -2.69 -13.77 -6.91
C LEU A 109 -1.55 -13.27 -6.01
N LEU A 110 -1.86 -12.58 -4.92
CA LEU A 110 -0.83 -12.03 -4.05
C LEU A 110 -0.12 -13.10 -3.21
N ASN A 111 -0.78 -14.20 -2.89
CA ASN A 111 -0.11 -15.35 -2.26
C ASN A 111 0.95 -16.00 -3.17
N GLU A 112 0.80 -15.86 -4.48
CA GLU A 112 1.76 -16.35 -5.48
C GLU A 112 2.84 -15.31 -5.79
N PHE A 113 2.47 -14.05 -6.00
CA PHE A 113 3.31 -13.02 -6.60
C PHE A 113 3.92 -12.02 -5.61
N LEU A 114 3.46 -11.99 -4.36
CA LEU A 114 4.01 -11.06 -3.37
C LEU A 114 5.33 -11.62 -2.80
N ASP A 115 6.38 -10.81 -2.85
CA ASP A 115 7.70 -11.23 -2.33
C ASP A 115 7.86 -10.97 -0.83
N ASP A 116 7.21 -9.92 -0.32
CA ASP A 116 7.31 -9.54 1.09
C ASP A 116 6.08 -8.71 1.53
N LEU A 117 5.86 -8.64 2.84
CA LEU A 117 4.82 -7.84 3.46
C LEU A 117 5.39 -7.01 4.61
N VAL A 118 5.28 -5.69 4.51
CA VAL A 118 5.74 -4.74 5.53
C VAL A 118 4.54 -4.16 6.29
N THR A 119 4.70 -4.06 7.60
CA THR A 119 3.72 -3.43 8.49
C THR A 119 4.25 -2.09 8.96
N VAL A 120 3.42 -1.04 8.88
CA VAL A 120 3.75 0.32 9.30
C VAL A 120 2.84 0.80 10.42
N THR A 121 3.34 1.70 11.27
CA THR A 121 2.56 2.30 12.34
C THR A 121 1.78 3.53 11.86
N GLU A 122 0.76 3.94 12.61
CA GLU A 122 0.05 5.21 12.36
C GLU A 122 1.00 6.43 12.41
N ARG A 123 2.04 6.34 13.21
CA ARG A 123 3.06 7.39 13.29
C ARG A 123 3.83 7.50 11.99
N ASP A 124 4.29 6.38 11.43
CA ASP A 124 5.05 6.35 10.18
C ASP A 124 4.21 6.94 9.03
N ILE A 125 2.92 6.57 8.96
CA ILE A 125 1.97 7.10 7.97
C ILE A 125 1.83 8.63 8.11
N ASN A 126 1.58 9.13 9.32
CA ASN A 126 1.43 10.56 9.58
C ASN A 126 2.71 11.35 9.26
N GLU A 127 3.89 10.80 9.56
CA GLU A 127 5.17 11.41 9.21
C GLU A 127 5.36 11.54 7.70
N MET A 128 4.95 10.52 6.93
CA MET A 128 5.05 10.57 5.46
C MET A 128 4.04 11.54 4.84
N ILE A 129 2.80 11.62 5.33
CA ILE A 129 1.84 12.63 4.88
C ILE A 129 2.42 14.04 5.07
N LEU A 130 2.97 14.31 6.26
CA LEU A 130 3.58 15.61 6.56
C LEU A 130 4.81 15.88 5.70
N LEU A 131 5.64 14.86 5.44
CA LEU A 131 6.79 14.98 4.54
C LEU A 131 6.36 15.35 3.12
N MET A 132 5.33 14.67 2.58
CA MET A 132 4.80 14.95 1.25
C MET A 132 4.27 16.38 1.14
N LEU A 133 3.50 16.82 2.13
CA LEU A 133 2.96 18.18 2.17
C LEU A 133 4.08 19.23 2.29
N GLU A 134 5.04 19.05 3.23
CA GLU A 134 6.08 20.05 3.48
C GLU A 134 7.15 20.12 2.40
N LYS A 135 7.61 18.98 1.88
CA LYS A 135 8.74 18.90 0.96
C LYS A 135 8.35 18.86 -0.50
N HIS A 136 7.30 18.09 -0.81
CA HIS A 136 6.89 17.84 -2.19
C HIS A 136 5.65 18.64 -2.61
N LYS A 137 4.94 19.29 -1.66
CA LYS A 137 3.70 20.04 -1.91
C LYS A 137 2.57 19.16 -2.48
N LEU A 138 2.61 17.89 -2.10
CA LEU A 138 1.60 16.91 -2.48
C LEU A 138 0.67 16.63 -1.30
N VAL A 139 -0.62 16.64 -1.56
CA VAL A 139 -1.65 16.18 -0.62
C VAL A 139 -1.86 14.69 -0.88
N VAL A 140 -1.53 13.88 0.12
CA VAL A 140 -1.65 12.42 0.07
C VAL A 140 -2.51 12.00 1.24
N GLU A 141 -3.52 11.17 0.99
CA GLU A 141 -4.32 10.56 2.06
C GLU A 141 -3.54 9.48 2.81
N ALA A 142 -4.00 9.12 4.00
CA ALA A 142 -3.32 8.14 4.83
C ALA A 142 -3.11 6.79 4.12
N ALA A 143 -4.10 6.31 3.37
CA ALA A 143 -3.99 5.07 2.59
C ALA A 143 -2.92 5.14 1.48
N GLY A 144 -2.80 6.31 0.83
CA GLY A 144 -1.78 6.56 -0.20
C GLY A 144 -0.36 6.65 0.36
N ALA A 145 -0.21 7.07 1.62
CA ALA A 145 1.10 7.22 2.28
C ALA A 145 1.66 5.91 2.84
N VAL A 146 0.88 4.83 2.94
CA VAL A 146 1.29 3.55 3.53
C VAL A 146 2.51 2.95 2.83
N SER A 147 2.55 2.96 1.50
CA SER A 147 3.69 2.45 0.72
C SER A 147 4.97 3.24 0.95
N LEU A 148 4.86 4.56 1.09
CA LEU A 148 5.98 5.43 1.37
C LEU A 148 6.49 5.23 2.81
N ALA A 149 5.59 5.08 3.78
CA ALA A 149 5.92 4.77 5.17
C ALA A 149 6.68 3.44 5.30
N ALA A 150 6.37 2.47 4.44
CA ALA A 150 7.03 1.17 4.44
C ALA A 150 8.53 1.24 4.05
N LEU A 151 8.99 2.30 3.38
CA LEU A 151 10.40 2.40 2.95
C LEU A 151 11.40 2.33 4.11
N GLU A 152 11.03 2.84 5.28
CA GLU A 152 11.90 2.80 6.48
C GLU A 152 12.03 1.40 7.08
N HIS A 153 11.12 0.50 6.73
CA HIS A 153 11.04 -0.87 7.25
C HIS A 153 11.46 -1.94 6.24
N LEU A 154 11.89 -1.54 5.03
CA LEU A 154 12.27 -2.48 3.99
C LEU A 154 13.55 -3.25 4.35
N ASN A 155 13.49 -4.58 4.23
CA ASN A 155 14.67 -5.42 4.30
C ASN A 155 15.32 -5.57 2.91
N LEU A 156 16.10 -4.56 2.49
CA LEU A 156 16.82 -4.58 1.22
C LEU A 156 18.02 -5.54 1.21
N ARG A 157 18.38 -6.13 2.37
CA ARG A 157 19.52 -7.06 2.51
C ARG A 157 19.10 -8.54 2.52
N SER A 158 17.84 -8.87 2.24
CA SER A 158 17.41 -10.26 2.25
C SER A 158 18.16 -11.07 1.18
N ARG A 159 18.68 -12.25 1.57
CA ARG A 159 19.60 -13.09 0.77
C ARG A 159 19.11 -13.49 -0.63
N LYS A 160 17.82 -13.50 -0.87
CA LYS A 160 17.26 -13.82 -2.21
C LYS A 160 17.65 -12.81 -3.29
N PHE A 161 18.00 -11.58 -2.90
CA PHE A 161 18.27 -10.46 -3.81
C PHE A 161 19.62 -9.77 -3.56
N ALA A 162 20.37 -10.19 -2.53
CA ALA A 162 21.72 -9.66 -2.24
C ALA A 162 22.75 -9.97 -3.34
N GLU A 163 22.42 -10.87 -4.27
CA GLU A 163 23.24 -11.20 -5.43
C GLU A 163 23.01 -10.25 -6.61
N ALA A 164 21.98 -9.41 -6.59
CA ALA A 164 21.79 -8.35 -7.55
C ALA A 164 22.86 -7.27 -7.32
N GLN A 165 23.87 -7.29 -8.18
CA GLN A 165 24.99 -6.34 -8.16
C GLN A 165 24.53 -4.98 -8.64
N GLY A 166 24.03 -4.13 -7.75
CA GLY A 166 23.65 -2.78 -8.10
C GLY A 166 22.88 -2.05 -7.00
N PRO A 167 22.66 -0.75 -7.16
CA PRO A 167 21.81 0.01 -6.24
C PRO A 167 20.35 -0.44 -6.36
N HIS A 168 19.65 -0.52 -5.23
CA HIS A 168 18.20 -0.73 -5.23
C HIS A 168 17.50 0.51 -5.78
N VAL A 169 16.58 0.29 -6.73
CA VAL A 169 15.67 1.30 -7.25
C VAL A 169 14.26 0.93 -6.81
N VAL A 170 13.80 1.62 -5.77
CA VAL A 170 12.52 1.33 -5.09
C VAL A 170 11.46 2.33 -5.53
N VAL A 171 10.33 1.85 -5.99
CA VAL A 171 9.17 2.66 -6.39
C VAL A 171 8.02 2.43 -5.42
N PRO A 172 7.73 3.35 -4.48
CA PRO A 172 6.53 3.32 -3.68
C PRO A 172 5.36 3.93 -4.44
N ILE A 173 4.20 3.26 -4.46
CA ILE A 173 3.00 3.77 -5.13
C ILE A 173 2.22 4.67 -4.18
N LEU A 174 2.13 5.96 -4.48
CA LEU A 174 1.26 6.92 -3.81
C LEU A 174 -0.14 6.86 -4.45
N SER A 175 -1.02 6.06 -3.88
CA SER A 175 -2.26 5.64 -4.55
C SER A 175 -3.50 6.46 -4.21
N GLY A 176 -3.41 7.44 -3.32
CA GLY A 176 -4.59 8.16 -2.89
C GLY A 176 -4.33 9.60 -2.47
N GLY A 177 -5.30 10.48 -2.73
CA GLY A 177 -5.26 11.90 -2.38
C GLY A 177 -6.64 12.45 -2.03
N ASN A 178 -7.63 11.59 -1.77
CA ASN A 178 -8.99 12.00 -1.39
C ASN A 178 -9.08 12.27 0.12
N GLU A 179 -8.42 13.34 0.56
CA GLU A 179 -8.33 13.73 1.96
C GLU A 179 -9.12 15.02 2.21
N ASP A 180 -9.88 15.08 3.30
CA ASP A 180 -10.58 16.28 3.69
C ASP A 180 -9.70 17.24 4.51
N THR A 181 -10.08 18.52 4.54
CA THR A 181 -9.29 19.57 5.20
C THR A 181 -9.21 19.41 6.74
N VAL A 182 -10.17 18.73 7.36
CA VAL A 182 -10.18 18.50 8.82
C VAL A 182 -9.17 17.43 9.15
N SER A 183 -9.14 16.33 8.37
CA SER A 183 -8.18 15.25 8.51
C SER A 183 -6.75 15.74 8.27
N ILE A 184 -6.52 16.53 7.22
CA ILE A 184 -5.20 17.18 6.96
C ILE A 184 -4.77 18.03 8.15
N SER A 185 -5.68 18.86 8.71
CA SER A 185 -5.39 19.69 9.87
C SER A 185 -4.97 18.86 11.08
N ALA A 186 -5.68 17.76 11.35
CA ALA A 186 -5.36 16.85 12.46
C ALA A 186 -3.99 16.17 12.28
N VAL A 187 -3.65 15.74 11.07
CA VAL A 187 -2.34 15.14 10.75
C VAL A 187 -1.22 16.16 10.93
N ILE A 188 -1.40 17.39 10.42
CA ILE A 188 -0.43 18.46 10.57
C ILE A 188 -0.18 18.75 12.06
N GLN A 189 -1.25 18.91 12.85
CA GLN A 189 -1.14 19.19 14.27
C GLN A 189 -0.40 18.07 15.02
N LYS A 190 -0.79 16.81 14.82
CA LYS A 190 -0.14 15.64 15.42
C LYS A 190 1.34 15.56 15.03
N GLY A 191 1.65 15.73 13.74
CA GLY A 191 3.02 15.67 13.25
C GLY A 191 3.89 16.81 13.79
N MET A 192 3.35 18.01 13.90
CA MET A 192 4.06 19.16 14.48
C MET A 192 4.35 18.98 15.98
N ILE A 193 3.39 18.39 16.72
CA ILE A 193 3.59 18.04 18.14
C ILE A 193 4.67 16.96 18.26
N ALA A 194 4.57 15.88 17.48
CA ALA A 194 5.55 14.78 17.52
C ALA A 194 6.98 15.22 17.21
N ARG A 195 7.13 16.27 16.39
CA ARG A 195 8.43 16.87 16.05
C ARG A 195 8.87 18.00 16.99
N GLY A 196 8.12 18.26 18.06
CA GLY A 196 8.41 19.32 19.04
C GLY A 196 8.29 20.75 18.48
N ARG A 197 7.58 20.95 17.36
CA ARG A 197 7.38 22.26 16.73
C ARG A 197 6.19 23.03 17.31
N ILE A 198 5.27 22.33 17.94
CA ILE A 198 4.13 22.89 18.69
C ILE A 198 4.10 22.23 20.06
N MET A 199 3.95 23.02 21.11
CA MET A 199 3.70 22.55 22.46
C MET A 199 2.28 22.95 22.87
N ASN A 200 1.49 21.98 23.30
CA ASN A 200 0.22 22.25 23.96
C ASN A 200 0.49 22.43 25.47
N PHE A 201 0.08 23.54 26.01
CA PHE A 201 0.04 23.77 27.47
C PHE A 201 -1.40 23.58 27.92
N GLU A 202 -1.65 22.61 28.78
CA GLU A 202 -2.90 22.46 29.50
C GLU A 202 -2.89 23.33 30.77
#